data_70fed3a006457b0078ddda7af9ddfe5c
#
_entry.id   70fed3a006457b0078ddda7af9ddfe5c
#
_cell.length_a   1.000
_cell.length_b   1.000
_cell.length_c   1.000
_cell.angle_alpha   90.00
_cell.angle_beta   90.00
_cell.angle_gamma   90.00
#
_symmetry.space_group_name_H-M   'P 1'
#
loop_
_entity.id
_entity.type
_entity.pdbx_description
1 polymer ?
#
loop_
_entity_poly.entity_id
_entity_poly.type
_entity_poly.pdbx_seq_one_letter_code
_entity_poly.pdbx_strand_id
1 'polypeptide(L)'
;ESKEREYTTSITENDIYMHMIDDGLACSKSLLKAILTSPNQMTAYNPVTEYFDGLQNKWNGVSQIDLYCSFLRAHDFKDKDDTEFYQNRMKYLIKKWLVAVVAQVYGKRQNDVAIGFVNAQGGIGNTTLIEFLVPRCLEEYYVVSDKDERIFRMTECFVSRFIINFDEFVGITKSTENSFKNNM
;
A
#
# COMPACT_ATOMS: atom_id res chain seq x y z
N GLU A 1 -19.39 15.46 -20.21
CA GLU A 1 -18.36 14.57 -20.77
C GLU A 1 -18.07 13.49 -19.76
N SER A 2 -18.65 12.30 -19.98
CA SER A 2 -18.38 11.11 -19.19
C SER A 2 -16.99 10.61 -19.54
N LYS A 3 -16.02 10.75 -18.63
CA LYS A 3 -14.75 10.04 -18.73
C LYS A 3 -15.06 8.54 -18.61
N GLU A 4 -14.91 7.82 -19.71
CA GLU A 4 -14.85 6.37 -19.71
C GLU A 4 -13.79 5.93 -18.67
N ARG A 5 -14.23 5.10 -17.74
CA ARG A 5 -13.30 4.41 -16.84
C ARG A 5 -12.62 3.35 -17.70
N GLU A 6 -11.36 3.56 -18.05
CA GLU A 6 -10.51 2.47 -18.49
C GLU A 6 -10.39 1.46 -17.35
N TYR A 7 -11.13 0.37 -17.48
CA TYR A 7 -10.91 -0.80 -16.66
C TYR A 7 -9.63 -1.47 -17.16
N THR A 8 -8.53 -1.34 -16.46
CA THR A 8 -7.36 -2.18 -16.68
C THR A 8 -7.73 -3.59 -16.28
N THR A 9 -8.14 -4.39 -17.24
CA THR A 9 -8.30 -5.83 -17.05
C THR A 9 -6.89 -6.40 -16.89
N SER A 10 -6.62 -7.05 -15.77
CA SER A 10 -5.36 -7.75 -15.58
C SER A 10 -5.26 -8.86 -16.62
N ILE A 11 -4.32 -8.72 -17.57
CA ILE A 11 -4.07 -9.74 -18.59
C ILE A 11 -3.41 -10.92 -17.89
N THR A 12 -4.08 -12.07 -17.90
CA THR A 12 -3.56 -13.30 -17.33
C THR A 12 -2.63 -14.02 -18.32
N GLU A 13 -1.78 -14.94 -17.79
CA GLU A 13 -0.95 -15.82 -18.61
C GLU A 13 -1.81 -16.59 -19.65
N ASN A 14 -3.04 -16.97 -19.27
CA ASN A 14 -3.96 -17.65 -20.17
C ASN A 14 -4.44 -16.75 -21.33
N ASP A 15 -4.71 -15.49 -21.05
CA ASP A 15 -5.15 -14.53 -22.08
C ASP A 15 -4.05 -14.31 -23.12
N ILE A 16 -2.81 -14.14 -22.66
CA ILE A 16 -1.64 -14.02 -23.54
C ILE A 16 -1.50 -15.29 -24.39
N TYR A 17 -1.64 -16.48 -23.77
CA TYR A 17 -1.54 -17.75 -24.47
C TYR A 17 -2.62 -17.90 -25.54
N MET A 18 -3.87 -17.52 -25.26
CA MET A 18 -4.96 -17.57 -26.22
C MET A 18 -4.74 -16.61 -27.37
N HIS A 19 -4.31 -15.37 -27.14
CA HIS A 19 -3.97 -14.43 -28.19
C HIS A 19 -2.84 -14.96 -29.09
N MET A 20 -1.83 -15.60 -28.53
CA MET A 20 -0.75 -16.20 -29.34
C MET A 20 -1.27 -17.31 -30.26
N ILE A 21 -2.21 -18.15 -29.78
CA ILE A 21 -2.83 -19.20 -30.59
C ILE A 21 -3.65 -18.58 -31.71
N ASP A 22 -4.45 -17.57 -31.40
CA ASP A 22 -5.30 -16.87 -32.39
C ASP A 22 -4.47 -16.19 -33.48
N ASP A 23 -3.29 -15.71 -33.12
CA ASP A 23 -2.31 -15.13 -34.06
C ASP A 23 -1.48 -16.19 -34.79
N GLY A 24 -1.75 -17.48 -34.58
CA GLY A 24 -1.07 -18.60 -35.25
C GLY A 24 0.35 -18.88 -34.72
N LEU A 25 0.70 -18.35 -33.55
CA LEU A 25 2.01 -18.57 -32.92
C LEU A 25 2.00 -19.89 -32.14
N ALA A 26 2.80 -20.86 -32.58
CA ALA A 26 2.96 -22.13 -31.87
C ALA A 26 3.91 -21.99 -30.67
N CYS A 27 3.34 -21.97 -29.48
CA CYS A 27 4.09 -21.93 -28.23
C CYS A 27 3.45 -22.88 -27.22
N SER A 28 4.26 -23.58 -26.42
CA SER A 28 3.72 -24.31 -25.27
C SER A 28 3.52 -23.40 -24.07
N LYS A 29 2.51 -23.69 -23.22
CA LYS A 29 2.29 -22.91 -21.98
C LYS A 29 3.52 -22.88 -21.09
N SER A 30 4.30 -23.98 -21.03
CA SER A 30 5.53 -24.03 -20.25
C SER A 30 6.62 -23.10 -20.78
N LEU A 31 6.73 -22.99 -22.10
CA LEU A 31 7.67 -22.04 -22.73
C LEU A 31 7.23 -20.60 -22.51
N LEU A 32 5.93 -20.28 -22.69
CA LEU A 32 5.40 -18.98 -22.39
C LEU A 32 5.70 -18.57 -20.95
N LYS A 33 5.40 -19.45 -19.99
CA LYS A 33 5.70 -19.21 -18.57
C LYS A 33 7.18 -18.96 -18.32
N ALA A 34 8.06 -19.75 -18.94
CA ALA A 34 9.51 -19.57 -18.83
C ALA A 34 9.97 -18.19 -19.38
N ILE A 35 9.36 -17.73 -20.48
CA ILE A 35 9.63 -16.39 -21.02
C ILE A 35 9.13 -15.30 -20.08
N LEU A 36 7.89 -15.39 -19.62
CA LEU A 36 7.25 -14.38 -18.74
C LEU A 36 7.97 -14.27 -17.37
N THR A 37 8.57 -15.35 -16.89
CA THR A 37 9.31 -15.35 -15.62
C THR A 37 10.81 -15.12 -15.77
N SER A 38 11.29 -14.97 -17.00
CA SER A 38 12.72 -14.76 -17.27
C SER A 38 13.11 -13.29 -17.05
N PRO A 39 14.01 -12.98 -16.12
CA PRO A 39 14.44 -11.60 -15.89
C PRO A 39 15.23 -11.00 -17.09
N ASN A 40 15.70 -11.84 -18.01
CA ASN A 40 16.41 -11.41 -19.21
C ASN A 40 15.46 -11.06 -20.37
N GLN A 41 14.23 -11.57 -20.35
CA GLN A 41 13.26 -11.38 -21.42
C GLN A 41 12.18 -10.32 -21.05
N MET A 42 11.90 -10.20 -19.77
CA MET A 42 10.89 -9.28 -19.26
C MET A 42 11.56 -8.22 -18.38
N THR A 43 11.30 -6.96 -18.69
CA THR A 43 11.73 -5.86 -17.81
C THR A 43 10.90 -5.90 -16.53
N ALA A 44 11.60 -5.89 -15.39
CA ALA A 44 10.91 -5.80 -14.11
C ALA A 44 10.09 -4.50 -14.05
N TYR A 45 8.81 -4.63 -13.80
CA TYR A 45 7.86 -3.53 -13.68
C TYR A 45 7.35 -3.44 -12.26
N ASN A 46 7.46 -2.25 -11.67
CA ASN A 46 6.88 -1.96 -10.37
C ASN A 46 5.97 -0.74 -10.47
N PRO A 47 4.65 -0.93 -10.47
CA PRO A 47 3.68 0.15 -10.66
C PRO A 47 3.74 1.20 -9.56
N VAL A 48 4.14 0.82 -8.35
CA VAL A 48 4.29 1.77 -7.24
C VAL A 48 5.49 2.68 -7.48
N THR A 49 6.61 2.13 -7.92
CA THR A 49 7.80 2.92 -8.29
C THR A 49 7.48 3.86 -9.45
N GLU A 50 6.82 3.37 -10.50
CA GLU A 50 6.43 4.18 -11.66
C GLU A 50 5.51 5.34 -11.27
N TYR A 51 4.55 5.10 -10.37
CA TYR A 51 3.70 6.16 -9.85
C TYR A 51 4.52 7.27 -9.20
N PHE A 52 5.47 6.94 -8.31
CA PHE A 52 6.29 7.93 -7.64
C PHE A 52 7.27 8.64 -8.58
N ASP A 53 7.84 7.93 -9.55
CA ASP A 53 8.69 8.51 -10.60
C ASP A 53 7.89 9.51 -11.45
N GLY A 54 6.63 9.18 -11.74
CA GLY A 54 5.70 10.05 -12.44
C GLY A 54 5.35 11.34 -11.69
N LEU A 55 5.63 11.45 -10.39
CA LEU A 55 5.40 12.65 -9.58
C LEU A 55 6.59 13.62 -9.57
N GLN A 56 7.73 13.25 -10.13
CA GLN A 56 8.89 14.13 -10.16
C GLN A 56 8.55 15.48 -10.81
N ASN A 57 8.98 16.56 -10.18
CA ASN A 57 8.74 17.93 -10.62
C ASN A 57 7.26 18.38 -10.70
N LYS A 58 6.33 17.59 -10.17
CA LYS A 58 4.89 17.94 -10.15
C LYS A 58 4.42 18.61 -8.86
N TRP A 59 5.33 18.83 -7.90
CA TRP A 59 4.97 19.49 -6.66
C TRP A 59 4.68 20.99 -6.89
N ASN A 60 3.51 21.40 -6.48
CA ASN A 60 3.00 22.77 -6.63
C ASN A 60 3.32 23.68 -5.43
N GLY A 61 4.18 23.26 -4.51
CA GLY A 61 4.52 24.00 -3.30
C GLY A 61 3.53 23.84 -2.13
N VAL A 62 2.39 23.18 -2.34
CA VAL A 62 1.39 22.95 -1.28
C VAL A 62 1.61 21.59 -0.62
N SER A 63 1.75 21.57 0.70
CA SER A 63 1.91 20.34 1.45
C SER A 63 0.58 19.61 1.61
N GLN A 64 0.36 18.56 0.83
CA GLN A 64 -0.82 17.69 0.95
C GLN A 64 -0.83 16.92 2.28
N ILE A 65 0.36 16.64 2.84
CA ILE A 65 0.48 16.01 4.16
C ILE A 65 -0.07 16.94 5.26
N ASP A 66 0.19 18.24 5.14
CA ASP A 66 -0.32 19.21 6.11
C ASP A 66 -1.85 19.33 6.01
N LEU A 67 -2.38 19.31 4.80
CA LEU A 67 -3.82 19.27 4.56
C LEU A 67 -4.43 17.98 5.14
N TYR A 68 -3.85 16.81 4.86
CA TYR A 68 -4.30 15.55 5.42
C TYR A 68 -4.31 15.57 6.95
N CYS A 69 -3.23 16.06 7.57
CA CYS A 69 -3.12 16.15 9.03
C CYS A 69 -4.09 17.17 9.65
N SER A 70 -4.61 18.13 8.87
CA SER A 70 -5.60 19.09 9.36
C SER A 70 -6.96 18.46 9.64
N PHE A 71 -7.27 17.33 9.03
CA PHE A 71 -8.48 16.53 9.32
C PHE A 71 -8.34 15.64 10.55
N LEU A 72 -7.15 15.52 11.11
CA LEU A 72 -6.84 14.67 12.24
C LEU A 72 -6.66 15.51 13.49
N ARG A 73 -7.21 15.01 14.60
CA ARG A 73 -6.98 15.61 15.90
C ARG A 73 -6.21 14.62 16.77
N ALA A 74 -5.04 15.04 17.24
CA ALA A 74 -4.27 14.28 18.22
C ALA A 74 -5.00 14.25 19.56
N HIS A 75 -4.94 13.12 20.27
CA HIS A 75 -5.49 12.99 21.61
C HIS A 75 -4.54 13.62 22.63
N ASP A 76 -5.09 14.41 23.54
CA ASP A 76 -4.35 15.05 24.62
C ASP A 76 -4.18 14.05 25.77
N PHE A 77 -2.96 13.59 26.01
CA PHE A 77 -2.74 12.45 26.91
C PHE A 77 -2.83 12.80 28.39
N LYS A 78 -2.52 13.87 28.92
CA LYS A 78 -2.60 14.18 30.36
C LYS A 78 -2.73 15.66 30.68
N ASP A 79 -2.04 16.49 29.92
CA ASP A 79 -2.00 17.92 30.16
C ASP A 79 -2.75 18.62 29.04
N LYS A 80 -3.90 19.17 29.35
CA LYS A 80 -4.78 19.84 28.39
C LYS A 80 -4.15 21.06 27.74
N ASP A 81 -2.99 21.49 28.23
CA ASP A 81 -2.29 22.69 27.78
C ASP A 81 -1.33 22.43 26.60
N ASP A 82 -1.10 21.17 26.22
CA ASP A 82 -0.13 20.79 25.18
C ASP A 82 -0.76 20.27 23.88
N THR A 83 -1.99 20.67 23.56
CA THR A 83 -2.69 20.27 22.34
C THR A 83 -1.85 20.56 21.08
N GLU A 84 -1.17 21.69 21.03
CA GLU A 84 -0.32 22.06 19.90
C GLU A 84 0.90 21.13 19.78
N PHE A 85 1.53 20.79 20.88
CA PHE A 85 2.65 19.83 20.90
C PHE A 85 2.26 18.47 20.32
N TYR A 86 1.13 17.90 20.79
CA TYR A 86 0.66 16.60 20.31
C TYR A 86 0.24 16.65 18.84
N GLN A 87 -0.40 17.72 18.39
CA GLN A 87 -0.77 17.92 17.01
C GLN A 87 0.47 17.99 16.09
N ASN A 88 1.47 18.77 16.48
CA ASN A 88 2.72 18.89 15.74
C ASN A 88 3.51 17.57 15.73
N ARG A 89 3.51 16.83 16.85
CA ARG A 89 4.14 15.51 16.94
C ARG A 89 3.46 14.49 16.04
N MET A 90 2.13 14.44 16.04
CA MET A 90 1.35 13.56 15.15
C MET A 90 1.69 13.84 13.69
N LYS A 91 1.65 15.10 13.26
CA LYS A 91 2.02 15.53 11.91
C LYS A 91 3.45 15.12 11.54
N TYR A 92 4.40 15.31 12.43
CA TYR A 92 5.79 14.90 12.23
C TYR A 92 5.89 13.38 12.05
N LEU A 93 5.20 12.58 12.86
CA LEU A 93 5.25 11.12 12.79
C LEU A 93 4.60 10.59 11.50
N ILE A 94 3.46 11.13 11.10
CA ILE A 94 2.80 10.77 9.84
C ILE A 94 3.72 11.09 8.65
N LYS A 95 4.31 12.29 8.62
CA LYS A 95 5.25 12.67 7.57
C LYS A 95 6.46 11.74 7.52
N LYS A 96 7.04 11.42 8.68
CA LYS A 96 8.19 10.52 8.78
C LYS A 96 7.85 9.11 8.29
N TRP A 97 6.65 8.61 8.63
CA TRP A 97 6.18 7.31 8.17
C TRP A 97 5.97 7.28 6.65
N LEU A 98 5.31 8.28 6.07
CA LEU A 98 5.12 8.39 4.62
C LEU A 98 6.46 8.45 3.87
N VAL A 99 7.45 9.18 4.38
CA VAL A 99 8.81 9.19 3.81
C VAL A 99 9.45 7.80 3.88
N ALA A 100 9.25 7.07 4.98
CA ALA A 100 9.78 5.71 5.13
C ALA A 100 9.09 4.73 4.15
N VAL A 101 7.78 4.87 3.92
CA VAL A 101 7.05 4.09 2.90
C VAL A 101 7.67 4.31 1.52
N VAL A 102 7.89 5.56 1.11
CA VAL A 102 8.51 5.87 -0.19
C VAL A 102 9.95 5.35 -0.26
N ALA A 103 10.72 5.47 0.82
CA ALA A 103 12.09 4.95 0.87
C ALA A 103 12.13 3.42 0.69
N GLN A 104 11.15 2.70 1.24
CA GLN A 104 11.01 1.26 1.06
C GLN A 104 10.65 0.90 -0.39
N VAL A 105 9.75 1.64 -1.03
CA VAL A 105 9.40 1.44 -2.46
C VAL A 105 10.64 1.48 -3.35
N TYR A 106 11.57 2.39 -3.05
CA TYR A 106 12.85 2.50 -3.79
C TYR A 106 13.96 1.58 -3.26
N GLY A 107 13.67 0.66 -2.34
CA GLY A 107 14.66 -0.23 -1.75
C GLY A 107 15.79 0.48 -0.99
N LYS A 108 15.57 1.74 -0.60
CA LYS A 108 16.59 2.53 0.12
C LYS A 108 16.68 2.17 1.59
N ARG A 109 15.57 1.80 2.19
CA ARG A 109 15.48 1.42 3.60
C ARG A 109 14.21 0.63 3.84
N GLN A 110 14.31 -0.43 4.64
CA GLN A 110 13.16 -1.17 5.16
C GLN A 110 12.36 -0.28 6.14
N ASN A 111 11.03 -0.33 6.05
CA ASN A 111 10.15 0.36 6.97
C ASN A 111 9.57 -0.62 7.99
N ASP A 112 10.21 -0.69 9.15
CA ASP A 112 9.83 -1.59 10.25
C ASP A 112 8.75 -0.97 11.17
N VAL A 113 8.07 0.09 10.73
CA VAL A 113 7.12 0.84 11.54
C VAL A 113 5.75 0.83 10.90
N ALA A 114 4.76 0.35 11.64
CA ALA A 114 3.35 0.53 11.31
C ALA A 114 2.79 1.80 11.98
N ILE A 115 1.85 2.47 11.32
CA ILE A 115 1.08 3.55 11.91
C ILE A 115 -0.24 3.00 12.44
N GLY A 116 -0.64 3.39 13.65
CA GLY A 116 -1.91 3.00 14.26
C GLY A 116 -2.79 4.21 14.56
N PHE A 117 -4.02 4.19 14.06
CA PHE A 117 -5.06 5.15 14.43
C PHE A 117 -5.97 4.49 15.47
N VAL A 118 -5.92 4.98 16.69
CA VAL A 118 -6.71 4.41 17.80
C VAL A 118 -7.75 5.42 18.25
N ASN A 119 -9.00 4.98 18.33
CA ASN A 119 -10.08 5.79 18.89
C ASN A 119 -10.97 4.93 19.80
N ALA A 120 -11.43 5.53 20.89
CA ALA A 120 -12.37 4.90 21.82
C ALA A 120 -13.80 4.76 21.24
N GLN A 121 -14.13 5.59 20.26
CA GLN A 121 -15.44 5.55 19.57
C GLN A 121 -15.23 4.87 18.21
N GLY A 122 -15.86 3.71 18.00
CA GLY A 122 -15.89 3.06 16.69
C GLY A 122 -16.59 3.90 15.62
N GLY A 123 -16.34 3.60 14.35
CA GLY A 123 -17.11 4.17 13.24
C GLY A 123 -16.75 5.60 12.83
N ILE A 124 -15.59 6.12 13.23
CA ILE A 124 -15.16 7.49 12.88
C ILE A 124 -14.40 7.61 11.55
N GLY A 125 -14.34 6.53 10.76
CA GLY A 125 -13.74 6.58 9.44
C GLY A 125 -12.24 6.33 9.37
N ASN A 126 -11.66 5.63 10.34
CA ASN A 126 -10.22 5.28 10.31
C ASN A 126 -9.83 4.54 9.04
N THR A 127 -10.65 3.58 8.59
CA THR A 127 -10.42 2.82 7.35
C THR A 127 -10.42 3.72 6.14
N THR A 128 -11.42 4.61 6.01
CA THR A 128 -11.51 5.60 4.93
C THR A 128 -10.32 6.56 4.93
N LEU A 129 -9.82 6.91 6.12
CA LEU A 129 -8.65 7.77 6.25
C LEU A 129 -7.39 7.12 5.68
N ILE A 130 -7.19 5.82 5.93
CA ILE A 130 -6.04 5.07 5.39
C ILE A 130 -6.21 4.86 3.88
N GLU A 131 -7.41 4.51 3.43
CA GLU A 131 -7.75 4.35 2.03
C GLU A 131 -7.47 5.63 1.21
N PHE A 132 -7.70 6.80 1.79
CA PHE A 132 -7.40 8.08 1.17
C PHE A 132 -5.91 8.31 0.88
N LEU A 133 -5.01 7.61 1.58
CA LEU A 133 -3.57 7.64 1.30
C LEU A 133 -3.18 6.82 0.06
N VAL A 134 -4.09 6.01 -0.46
CA VAL A 134 -3.83 5.14 -1.61
C VAL A 134 -4.24 5.85 -2.90
N PRO A 135 -3.31 6.09 -3.84
CA PRO A 135 -3.66 6.63 -5.15
C PRO A 135 -4.61 5.68 -5.90
N ARG A 136 -5.57 6.21 -6.64
CA ARG A 136 -6.54 5.41 -7.40
C ARG A 136 -5.91 4.39 -8.35
N CYS A 137 -4.81 4.74 -8.98
CA CYS A 137 -4.07 3.82 -9.86
C CYS A 137 -3.36 2.69 -9.10
N LEU A 138 -3.31 2.74 -7.77
CA LEU A 138 -2.70 1.73 -6.91
C LEU A 138 -3.72 1.03 -6.00
N GLU A 139 -5.03 1.20 -6.25
CA GLU A 139 -6.09 0.58 -5.44
C GLU A 139 -5.98 -0.95 -5.40
N GLU A 140 -5.54 -1.60 -6.47
CA GLU A 140 -5.31 -3.06 -6.51
C GLU A 140 -4.17 -3.53 -5.59
N TYR A 141 -3.28 -2.61 -5.19
CA TYR A 141 -2.16 -2.87 -4.25
C TYR A 141 -2.52 -2.48 -2.81
N TYR A 142 -3.76 -2.14 -2.55
CA TYR A 142 -4.32 -1.91 -1.21
C TYR A 142 -5.15 -3.10 -0.76
N VAL A 143 -5.01 -3.48 0.49
CA VAL A 143 -5.84 -4.53 1.08
C VAL A 143 -6.26 -4.15 2.49
N VAL A 144 -7.53 -4.43 2.81
CA VAL A 144 -8.06 -4.36 4.18
C VAL A 144 -8.12 -5.77 4.72
N SER A 145 -7.49 -6.01 5.86
CA SER A 145 -7.53 -7.29 6.55
C SER A 145 -8.68 -7.30 7.55
N ASP A 146 -9.73 -8.01 7.23
CA ASP A 146 -10.79 -8.38 8.18
C ASP A 146 -10.32 -9.55 9.03
N LYS A 147 -9.79 -9.34 10.21
CA LYS A 147 -9.57 -10.38 11.25
C LYS A 147 -8.99 -11.72 10.77
N ASP A 148 -8.64 -11.83 9.49
CA ASP A 148 -8.18 -13.08 8.92
C ASP A 148 -6.68 -13.27 9.18
N GLU A 149 -6.37 -14.08 10.21
CA GLU A 149 -4.99 -14.44 10.56
C GLU A 149 -4.17 -14.97 9.36
N ARG A 150 -4.82 -15.35 8.26
CA ARG A 150 -4.17 -15.84 7.04
C ARG A 150 -3.33 -14.78 6.36
N ILE A 151 -3.69 -13.48 6.47
CA ILE A 151 -2.88 -12.41 5.87
C ILE A 151 -1.52 -12.32 6.54
N PHE A 152 -1.44 -12.50 7.86
CA PHE A 152 -0.17 -12.54 8.58
C PHE A 152 0.72 -13.72 8.20
N ARG A 153 0.14 -14.79 7.63
CA ARG A 153 0.87 -15.98 7.19
C ARG A 153 1.27 -15.93 5.72
N MET A 154 0.74 -14.97 4.97
CA MET A 154 1.03 -14.82 3.54
C MET A 154 2.17 -13.84 3.31
N THR A 155 3.41 -14.33 3.35
CA THR A 155 4.59 -13.53 2.98
C THR A 155 4.42 -12.81 1.64
N GLU A 156 3.71 -13.43 0.69
CA GLU A 156 3.38 -12.84 -0.61
C GLU A 156 2.56 -11.56 -0.50
N CYS A 157 1.68 -11.45 0.51
CA CYS A 157 0.88 -10.26 0.71
C CYS A 157 1.75 -9.05 1.08
N PHE A 158 2.77 -9.26 1.93
CA PHE A 158 3.68 -8.20 2.34
C PHE A 158 4.60 -7.71 1.23
N VAL A 159 4.96 -8.57 0.28
CA VAL A 159 5.82 -8.19 -0.86
C VAL A 159 5.05 -7.67 -2.07
N SER A 160 3.73 -7.94 -2.16
CA SER A 160 2.91 -7.59 -3.33
C SER A 160 1.97 -6.42 -3.09
N ARG A 161 1.87 -5.89 -1.87
CA ARG A 161 0.94 -4.80 -1.54
C ARG A 161 1.68 -3.52 -1.20
N PHE A 162 1.08 -2.39 -1.61
CA PHE A 162 1.60 -1.06 -1.29
C PHE A 162 1.23 -0.65 0.15
N ILE A 163 -0.04 -0.83 0.53
CA ILE A 163 -0.54 -0.58 1.88
C ILE A 163 -1.44 -1.74 2.30
N ILE A 164 -1.19 -2.25 3.51
CA ILE A 164 -2.04 -3.24 4.17
C ILE A 164 -2.68 -2.54 5.37
N ASN A 165 -4.00 -2.45 5.37
CA ASN A 165 -4.77 -1.90 6.48
C ASN A 165 -5.34 -3.04 7.34
N PHE A 166 -4.92 -3.11 8.59
CA PHE A 166 -5.49 -4.03 9.57
C PHE A 166 -6.63 -3.32 10.29
N ASP A 167 -7.85 -3.61 9.86
CA ASP A 167 -9.05 -3.12 10.55
C ASP A 167 -9.30 -3.98 11.80
N GLU A 168 -9.58 -3.33 12.92
CA GLU A 168 -9.75 -3.98 14.22
C GLU A 168 -8.57 -4.89 14.65
N PHE A 169 -7.50 -4.28 15.09
CA PHE A 169 -6.33 -4.97 15.64
C PHE A 169 -6.68 -5.61 17.01
N VAL A 170 -7.59 -6.62 16.99
CA VAL A 170 -8.07 -7.31 18.19
C VAL A 170 -7.32 -8.62 18.37
N GLY A 171 -6.59 -8.73 19.48
CA GLY A 171 -6.09 -10.01 19.98
C GLY A 171 -4.89 -10.59 19.23
N ILE A 172 -3.79 -9.82 19.14
CA ILE A 172 -2.52 -10.43 18.77
C ILE A 172 -2.16 -11.45 19.85
N THR A 173 -2.29 -12.73 19.50
CA THR A 173 -1.71 -13.81 20.30
C THR A 173 -0.20 -13.81 20.11
N LYS A 174 0.57 -14.38 21.05
CA LYS A 174 2.02 -14.54 20.90
C LYS A 174 2.42 -15.25 19.60
N SER A 175 1.58 -16.13 19.09
CA SER A 175 1.79 -16.84 17.81
C SER A 175 1.66 -15.88 16.62
N THR A 176 0.66 -15.02 16.62
CA THR A 176 0.42 -14.01 15.57
C THR A 176 1.47 -12.90 15.59
N GLU A 177 1.93 -12.52 16.78
CA GLU A 177 3.00 -11.53 16.97
C GLU A 177 4.33 -11.97 16.33
N ASN A 178 4.70 -13.25 16.50
CA ASN A 178 5.90 -13.80 15.90
C ASN A 178 5.80 -13.88 14.37
N SER A 179 4.64 -14.23 13.84
CA SER A 179 4.41 -14.25 12.39
C SER A 179 4.47 -12.85 11.80
N PHE A 180 3.94 -11.85 12.50
CA PHE A 180 4.00 -10.45 12.08
C PHE A 180 5.46 -9.93 12.06
N LYS A 181 6.22 -10.19 13.14
CA LYS A 181 7.64 -9.77 13.21
C LYS A 181 8.53 -10.42 12.16
N ASN A 182 8.24 -11.66 11.76
CA ASN A 182 9.03 -12.37 10.77
C ASN A 182 8.73 -11.94 9.32
N ASN A 183 7.62 -11.24 9.10
CA ASN A 183 7.17 -10.80 7.76
C ASN A 183 7.33 -9.28 7.55
N MET A 184 7.71 -8.54 8.58
CA MET A 184 8.10 -7.12 8.46
C MET A 184 9.59 -6.99 8.15
#